data_d02bb04d593b3cd93310cde01f6179af
#
_entry.id   d02bb04d593b3cd93310cde01f6179af
#
_cell.length_a   1.000
_cell.length_b   1.000
_cell.length_c   1.000
_cell.angle_alpha   90.00
_cell.angle_beta   90.00
_cell.angle_gamma   90.00
#
_symmetry.space_group_name_H-M   'P 1'
#
loop_
_entity.id
_entity.type
_entity.pdbx_description
1 polymer ?
#
loop_
_entity_poly.entity_id
_entity_poly.type
_entity_poly.pdbx_seq_one_letter_code
_entity_poly.pdbx_strand_id
1 'polypeptide(L)'
;GDALDTVSPSYFDIREDGSLKLNYLSPFFIKSMHDKGMKVVPFLSNHWNRTAGINALKNVDSLSTQLADYIEEYDLDGINVDIENVTHEQREQYTELVRLLREKIPAEKEVSVAVAANPKNWQTGWHGSYDYAALAQYADHLVIMAYDEHYEGGEAGPVASIDFVENSIKYALDKTTSDKIVVGIPFYGRIWSLDDNRIVGKGASSKTIQQILKDCEATVQYDEASESVKAEFTVTEADGKYTVGGDFVLQPGNYVAWFENDESYREKLGLIEKYDLKGAGAWSLGQEDTAIWDHYEDWINGNNSDTENSSSIPSQPEQPVIPDVSTPPETEDTTSEPSDEIPFTTAYIRRGQSNVSVYRSPNLKGKVIATLSGGTEISVRKNGDGVYQVKLPDGQTGYLSASCITFEQEPESSQPSTPSQEYFIHQVRSGDTLWKLAEQYLGRGSRYREIMRLNDMTSDRIYPGMQLKIPGTQGSMQPKPEVSYREYTVKRGDTLWKIARTYLGSGNRYTEIMEINGLASDIIHPGQVLKLPQ
;
A
#
# COMPACT_ATOMS: atom_id res chain seq x y z
N GLY A 1 -8.00 0.78 14.89
CA GLY A 1 -8.54 1.01 13.98
C GLY A 1 -8.84 0.18 12.75
N ASP A 2 -10.11 0.22 12.40
CA ASP A 2 -10.61 -0.52 11.24
C ASP A 2 -10.36 0.26 9.92
N ALA A 3 -9.75 1.45 10.01
CA ALA A 3 -9.47 2.34 8.88
C ALA A 3 -8.20 2.00 8.07
N LEU A 4 -7.44 0.97 8.44
CA LEU A 4 -6.21 0.57 7.76
C LEU A 4 -6.32 -0.84 7.18
N ASP A 5 -6.19 -0.94 5.86
CA ASP A 5 -6.15 -2.22 5.14
C ASP A 5 -4.73 -2.74 4.91
N THR A 6 -3.79 -1.82 4.78
CA THR A 6 -2.40 -2.12 4.38
C THR A 6 -1.42 -1.31 5.19
N VAL A 7 -0.33 -1.95 5.59
CA VAL A 7 0.85 -1.29 6.17
C VAL A 7 2.07 -1.50 5.28
N SER A 8 2.88 -0.45 5.13
CA SER A 8 4.04 -0.44 4.23
C SER A 8 5.33 -0.20 5.03
N PRO A 9 5.92 -1.24 5.64
CA PRO A 9 7.14 -1.09 6.43
C PRO A 9 8.39 -0.91 5.56
N SER A 10 9.41 -0.23 6.12
CA SER A 10 10.71 0.02 5.49
C SER A 10 11.62 -1.22 5.54
N TYR A 11 11.31 -2.24 4.74
CA TYR A 11 12.08 -3.49 4.73
C TYR A 11 13.17 -3.54 3.67
N PHE A 12 13.02 -2.78 2.58
CA PHE A 12 13.91 -2.85 1.42
C PHE A 12 14.54 -1.50 1.10
N ASP A 13 15.87 -1.44 1.21
CA ASP A 13 16.66 -0.29 0.77
C ASP A 13 17.48 -0.65 -0.47
N ILE A 14 17.85 0.38 -1.22
CA ILE A 14 18.82 0.30 -2.31
C ILE A 14 20.15 0.90 -1.84
N ARG A 15 21.24 0.14 -1.94
CA ARG A 15 22.59 0.64 -1.67
C ARG A 15 23.07 1.52 -2.83
N GLU A 16 24.12 2.28 -2.60
CA GLU A 16 24.69 3.19 -3.60
C GLU A 16 25.13 2.46 -4.88
N ASP A 17 25.57 1.22 -4.77
CA ASP A 17 25.92 0.35 -5.92
C ASP A 17 24.69 -0.23 -6.66
N GLY A 18 23.48 0.09 -6.22
CA GLY A 18 22.21 -0.40 -6.77
C GLY A 18 21.78 -1.77 -6.24
N SER A 19 22.54 -2.40 -5.35
CA SER A 19 22.17 -3.68 -4.76
C SER A 19 21.07 -3.55 -3.71
N LEU A 20 20.23 -4.58 -3.61
CA LEU A 20 19.17 -4.65 -2.61
C LEU A 20 19.75 -4.88 -1.21
N LYS A 21 19.23 -4.16 -0.25
CA LYS A 21 19.50 -4.34 1.18
C LYS A 21 18.20 -4.68 1.89
N LEU A 22 18.14 -5.86 2.48
CA LEU A 22 17.08 -6.21 3.42
C LEU A 22 17.39 -5.57 4.78
N ASN A 23 16.47 -4.76 5.28
CA ASN A 23 16.51 -4.20 6.63
C ASN A 23 15.97 -5.23 7.64
N TYR A 24 15.92 -4.83 8.92
CA TYR A 24 15.30 -5.67 9.94
C TYR A 24 13.82 -5.92 9.57
N LEU A 25 13.53 -7.16 9.25
CA LEU A 25 12.19 -7.65 8.96
C LEU A 25 11.69 -8.43 10.17
N SER A 26 10.51 -8.09 10.67
CA SER A 26 9.90 -8.72 11.85
C SER A 26 8.79 -9.70 11.44
N PRO A 27 9.02 -11.02 11.46
CA PRO A 27 7.96 -11.99 11.21
C PRO A 27 6.80 -11.89 12.20
N PHE A 28 7.09 -11.47 13.43
CA PHE A 28 6.06 -11.20 14.43
C PHE A 28 5.14 -10.04 14.01
N PHE A 29 5.72 -8.95 13.49
CA PHE A 29 4.93 -7.84 12.99
C PHE A 29 4.05 -8.27 11.81
N ILE A 30 4.62 -8.98 10.84
CA ILE A 30 3.88 -9.48 9.67
C ILE A 30 2.70 -10.33 10.14
N LYS A 31 2.96 -11.33 10.98
CA LYS A 31 1.91 -12.17 11.54
C LYS A 31 0.85 -11.36 12.30
N SER A 32 1.28 -10.40 13.11
CA SER A 32 0.36 -9.55 13.89
C SER A 32 -0.56 -8.71 13.00
N MET A 33 -0.06 -8.24 11.85
CA MET A 33 -0.87 -7.52 10.87
C MET A 33 -1.84 -8.46 10.15
N HIS A 34 -1.38 -9.63 9.73
CA HIS A 34 -2.24 -10.65 9.12
C HIS A 34 -3.34 -11.12 10.08
N ASP A 35 -3.03 -11.31 11.37
CA ASP A 35 -4.03 -11.69 12.40
C ASP A 35 -5.14 -10.61 12.56
N LYS A 36 -4.85 -9.37 12.17
CA LYS A 36 -5.80 -8.25 12.15
C LYS A 36 -6.48 -8.04 10.78
N GLY A 37 -6.20 -8.90 9.81
CA GLY A 37 -6.71 -8.79 8.44
C GLY A 37 -6.02 -7.74 7.57
N MET A 38 -4.91 -7.15 8.04
CA MET A 38 -4.15 -6.14 7.30
C MET A 38 -3.12 -6.79 6.38
N LYS A 39 -2.88 -6.20 5.22
CA LYS A 39 -1.79 -6.55 4.32
C LYS A 39 -0.47 -5.92 4.77
N VAL A 40 0.63 -6.62 4.52
CA VAL A 40 1.99 -6.11 4.71
C VAL A 40 2.67 -5.98 3.36
N VAL A 41 2.69 -4.76 2.84
CA VAL A 41 3.26 -4.41 1.53
C VAL A 41 4.43 -3.46 1.76
N PRO A 42 5.64 -3.96 2.03
CA PRO A 42 6.79 -3.10 2.31
C PRO A 42 7.15 -2.23 1.10
N PHE A 43 7.81 -1.10 1.36
CA PHE A 43 8.32 -0.27 0.29
C PHE A 43 9.82 -0.51 0.04
N LEU A 44 10.20 -0.32 -1.24
CA LEU A 44 11.57 -0.31 -1.72
C LEU A 44 12.02 1.13 -1.90
N SER A 45 13.01 1.60 -1.13
CA SER A 45 13.47 2.99 -1.22
C SER A 45 14.96 3.12 -1.54
N ASN A 46 15.30 4.13 -2.33
CA ASN A 46 16.65 4.61 -2.52
C ASN A 46 16.98 5.82 -1.64
N HIS A 47 16.10 6.21 -0.72
CA HIS A 47 16.27 7.35 0.19
C HIS A 47 16.75 8.62 -0.53
N TRP A 48 16.07 9.00 -1.63
CA TRP A 48 16.43 10.17 -2.44
C TRP A 48 17.82 10.12 -3.10
N ASN A 49 18.59 9.02 -2.92
CA ASN A 49 19.92 8.86 -3.51
C ASN A 49 19.81 8.53 -5.00
N ARG A 50 20.06 9.55 -5.83
CA ARG A 50 19.99 9.42 -7.30
C ARG A 50 20.89 8.33 -7.84
N THR A 51 22.13 8.24 -7.36
CA THR A 51 23.12 7.25 -7.81
C THR A 51 22.63 5.84 -7.50
N ALA A 52 22.14 5.60 -6.29
CA ALA A 52 21.57 4.32 -5.90
C ALA A 52 20.40 3.93 -6.81
N GLY A 53 19.46 4.85 -7.05
CA GLY A 53 18.31 4.62 -7.92
C GLY A 53 18.72 4.30 -9.36
N ILE A 54 19.62 5.08 -9.95
CA ILE A 54 20.14 4.84 -11.32
C ILE A 54 20.82 3.48 -11.40
N ASN A 55 21.65 3.11 -10.42
CA ASN A 55 22.36 1.84 -10.41
C ASN A 55 21.42 0.65 -10.23
N ALA A 56 20.39 0.78 -9.40
CA ALA A 56 19.36 -0.25 -9.25
C ALA A 56 18.59 -0.48 -10.56
N LEU A 57 18.20 0.59 -11.25
CA LEU A 57 17.47 0.52 -12.51
C LEU A 57 18.29 -0.01 -13.70
N LYS A 58 19.62 -0.14 -13.57
CA LYS A 58 20.44 -0.87 -14.55
C LYS A 58 20.33 -2.39 -14.42
N ASN A 59 19.86 -2.90 -13.30
CA ASN A 59 19.81 -4.32 -12.94
C ASN A 59 18.40 -4.77 -12.54
N VAL A 60 17.38 -4.31 -13.23
CA VAL A 60 15.97 -4.52 -12.89
C VAL A 60 15.56 -6.00 -12.83
N ASP A 61 16.16 -6.85 -13.67
CA ASP A 61 15.85 -8.29 -13.65
C ASP A 61 16.33 -8.95 -12.34
N SER A 62 17.57 -8.71 -11.94
CA SER A 62 18.10 -9.22 -10.67
C SER A 62 17.37 -8.64 -9.46
N LEU A 63 17.08 -7.33 -9.48
CA LEU A 63 16.38 -6.65 -8.39
C LEU A 63 14.96 -7.19 -8.22
N SER A 64 14.21 -7.33 -9.31
CA SER A 64 12.84 -7.85 -9.29
C SER A 64 12.78 -9.32 -8.85
N THR A 65 13.77 -10.14 -9.23
CA THR A 65 13.87 -11.53 -8.78
C THR A 65 14.10 -11.61 -7.27
N GLN A 66 15.07 -10.86 -6.74
CA GLN A 66 15.36 -10.85 -5.31
C GLN A 66 14.16 -10.38 -4.47
N LEU A 67 13.45 -9.35 -4.95
CA LEU A 67 12.24 -8.86 -4.27
C LEU A 67 11.12 -9.92 -4.29
N ALA A 68 10.88 -10.56 -5.43
CA ALA A 68 9.88 -11.63 -5.52
C ALA A 68 10.21 -12.80 -4.59
N ASP A 69 11.50 -13.20 -4.50
CA ASP A 69 11.96 -14.24 -3.59
C ASP A 69 11.70 -13.87 -2.12
N TYR A 70 11.99 -12.63 -1.71
CA TYR A 70 11.71 -12.17 -0.35
C TYR A 70 10.22 -12.06 -0.04
N ILE A 71 9.40 -11.63 -1.01
CA ILE A 71 7.95 -11.57 -0.85
C ILE A 71 7.37 -12.97 -0.61
N GLU A 72 7.88 -13.96 -1.30
CA GLU A 72 7.48 -15.36 -1.09
C GLU A 72 8.04 -15.90 0.24
N GLU A 73 9.33 -15.69 0.51
CA GLU A 73 10.04 -16.22 1.70
C GLU A 73 9.41 -15.75 3.01
N TYR A 74 8.99 -14.47 3.08
CA TYR A 74 8.47 -13.87 4.31
C TYR A 74 6.95 -13.73 4.32
N ASP A 75 6.24 -14.32 3.35
CA ASP A 75 4.78 -14.23 3.20
C ASP A 75 4.28 -12.78 3.21
N LEU A 76 4.99 -11.90 2.52
CA LEU A 76 4.58 -10.52 2.34
C LEU A 76 3.45 -10.43 1.30
N ASP A 77 2.60 -9.41 1.40
CA ASP A 77 1.43 -9.27 0.52
C ASP A 77 1.72 -8.47 -0.75
N GLY A 78 2.97 -8.09 -0.97
CA GLY A 78 3.38 -7.36 -2.16
C GLY A 78 4.58 -6.46 -1.94
N ILE A 79 4.70 -5.46 -2.81
CA ILE A 79 5.76 -4.44 -2.82
C ILE A 79 5.21 -3.09 -3.25
N ASN A 80 5.61 -2.03 -2.57
CA ASN A 80 5.46 -0.66 -3.04
C ASN A 80 6.82 -0.16 -3.53
N VAL A 81 6.92 0.27 -4.78
CA VAL A 81 8.16 0.79 -5.36
C VAL A 81 8.23 2.29 -5.10
N ASP A 82 9.22 2.71 -4.32
CA ASP A 82 9.45 4.09 -3.91
C ASP A 82 10.89 4.52 -4.27
N ILE A 83 11.18 4.57 -5.57
CA ILE A 83 12.47 5.06 -6.10
C ILE A 83 12.28 6.51 -6.51
N GLU A 84 12.99 7.40 -5.82
CA GLU A 84 12.86 8.83 -6.00
C GLU A 84 14.13 9.46 -6.58
N ASN A 85 14.02 10.71 -7.06
CA ASN A 85 15.14 11.53 -7.53
C ASN A 85 15.92 10.97 -8.73
N VAL A 86 15.48 9.89 -9.39
CA VAL A 86 15.93 9.53 -10.74
C VAL A 86 15.26 10.46 -11.75
N THR A 87 15.65 10.44 -13.01
CA THR A 87 15.15 11.42 -13.98
C THR A 87 14.38 10.75 -15.13
N HIS A 88 13.82 11.54 -16.00
CA HIS A 88 13.16 11.06 -17.23
C HIS A 88 14.06 10.15 -18.09
N GLU A 89 15.38 10.20 -17.91
CA GLU A 89 16.33 9.28 -18.59
C GLU A 89 16.20 7.83 -18.09
N GLN A 90 15.65 7.62 -16.91
CA GLN A 90 15.41 6.29 -16.34
C GLN A 90 13.94 5.85 -16.44
N ARG A 91 13.07 6.61 -17.09
CA ARG A 91 11.62 6.35 -17.20
C ARG A 91 11.31 4.94 -17.70
N GLU A 92 11.97 4.49 -18.76
CA GLU A 92 11.75 3.17 -19.36
C GLU A 92 12.19 2.05 -18.42
N GLN A 93 13.36 2.19 -17.78
CA GLN A 93 13.88 1.21 -16.83
C GLN A 93 13.02 1.14 -15.56
N TYR A 94 12.45 2.27 -15.14
CA TYR A 94 11.52 2.30 -14.02
C TYR A 94 10.25 1.49 -14.34
N THR A 95 9.65 1.75 -15.49
CA THR A 95 8.48 0.99 -15.97
C THR A 95 8.81 -0.50 -16.13
N GLU A 96 10.00 -0.84 -16.66
CA GLU A 96 10.44 -2.22 -16.81
C GLU A 96 10.60 -2.94 -15.46
N LEU A 97 11.11 -2.26 -14.44
CA LEU A 97 11.16 -2.83 -13.07
C LEU A 97 9.75 -3.22 -12.60
N VAL A 98 8.78 -2.34 -12.74
CA VAL A 98 7.40 -2.59 -12.30
C VAL A 98 6.74 -3.71 -13.12
N ARG A 99 7.00 -3.75 -14.42
CA ARG A 99 6.55 -4.84 -15.30
C ARG A 99 7.10 -6.20 -14.84
N LEU A 100 8.39 -6.27 -14.57
CA LEU A 100 9.04 -7.50 -14.11
C LEU A 100 8.56 -7.92 -12.71
N LEU A 101 8.33 -6.97 -11.81
CA LEU A 101 7.73 -7.26 -10.51
C LEU A 101 6.33 -7.88 -10.67
N ARG A 102 5.49 -7.31 -11.54
CA ARG A 102 4.15 -7.87 -11.79
C ARG A 102 4.21 -9.26 -12.43
N GLU A 103 5.19 -9.52 -13.29
CA GLU A 103 5.39 -10.84 -13.90
C GLU A 103 5.85 -11.90 -12.88
N LYS A 104 6.75 -11.53 -11.96
CA LYS A 104 7.39 -12.47 -11.01
C LYS A 104 6.61 -12.65 -9.71
N ILE A 105 5.82 -11.66 -9.32
CA ILE A 105 5.02 -11.70 -8.09
C ILE A 105 3.63 -12.28 -8.41
N PRO A 106 3.09 -13.21 -7.59
CA PRO A 106 1.75 -13.75 -7.78
C PRO A 106 0.67 -12.67 -7.93
N ALA A 107 -0.33 -12.91 -8.78
CA ALA A 107 -1.35 -11.92 -9.14
C ALA A 107 -2.21 -11.45 -7.95
N GLU A 108 -2.34 -12.26 -6.92
CA GLU A 108 -3.05 -11.93 -5.68
C GLU A 108 -2.26 -11.03 -4.72
N LYS A 109 -0.96 -10.84 -4.97
CA LYS A 109 -0.08 -9.97 -4.20
C LYS A 109 0.07 -8.62 -4.90
N GLU A 110 0.17 -7.57 -4.12
CA GLU A 110 0.19 -6.20 -4.60
C GLU A 110 1.53 -5.80 -5.22
N VAL A 111 1.47 -5.08 -6.32
CA VAL A 111 2.57 -4.29 -6.87
C VAL A 111 2.06 -2.86 -7.01
N SER A 112 2.54 -1.96 -6.18
CA SER A 112 2.17 -0.54 -6.23
C SER A 112 3.40 0.35 -6.39
N VAL A 113 3.20 1.59 -6.79
CA VAL A 113 4.29 2.54 -7.02
C VAL A 113 3.94 3.87 -6.36
N ALA A 114 4.85 4.38 -5.52
CA ALA A 114 4.82 5.76 -5.08
C ALA A 114 5.33 6.66 -6.22
N VAL A 115 4.54 7.64 -6.60
CA VAL A 115 4.84 8.54 -7.72
C VAL A 115 4.82 9.99 -7.26
N ALA A 116 5.73 10.81 -7.80
CA ALA A 116 5.71 12.25 -7.53
C ALA A 116 4.39 12.86 -7.99
N ALA A 117 3.80 13.72 -7.17
CA ALA A 117 2.71 14.60 -7.60
C ALA A 117 3.14 15.42 -8.82
N ASN A 118 2.30 15.50 -9.85
CA ASN A 118 2.65 16.19 -11.09
C ASN A 118 1.53 17.13 -11.59
N PRO A 119 1.09 18.10 -10.78
CA PRO A 119 -0.05 18.98 -11.12
C PRO A 119 0.20 19.88 -12.33
N LYS A 120 1.46 20.04 -12.74
CA LYS A 120 1.86 20.91 -13.86
C LYS A 120 2.35 20.14 -15.08
N ASN A 121 2.19 18.80 -15.10
CA ASN A 121 2.58 17.94 -16.22
C ASN A 121 4.06 18.09 -16.62
N TRP A 122 4.97 18.08 -15.64
CA TRP A 122 6.40 18.09 -15.90
C TRP A 122 6.85 16.77 -16.53
N GLN A 123 7.54 16.86 -17.67
CA GLN A 123 7.99 15.69 -18.43
C GLN A 123 9.50 15.41 -18.27
N THR A 124 10.22 16.29 -17.62
CA THR A 124 11.68 16.19 -17.40
C THR A 124 12.02 16.24 -15.91
N GLY A 125 13.28 16.04 -15.58
CA GLY A 125 13.72 15.96 -14.20
C GLY A 125 13.17 14.71 -13.51
N TRP A 126 13.06 14.74 -12.21
CA TRP A 126 12.62 13.58 -11.42
C TRP A 126 11.13 13.25 -11.62
N HIS A 127 10.24 14.24 -11.80
CA HIS A 127 8.84 14.01 -12.15
C HIS A 127 8.69 13.24 -13.46
N GLY A 128 9.58 13.50 -14.42
CA GLY A 128 9.57 12.83 -15.71
C GLY A 128 9.99 11.36 -15.66
N SER A 129 10.50 10.85 -14.54
CA SER A 129 10.81 9.43 -14.40
C SER A 129 9.55 8.55 -14.24
N TYR A 130 8.43 9.13 -13.87
CA TYR A 130 7.18 8.43 -13.64
C TYR A 130 6.26 8.53 -14.86
N ASP A 131 6.21 7.49 -15.68
CA ASP A 131 5.18 7.34 -16.70
C ASP A 131 3.93 6.73 -16.07
N TYR A 132 3.01 7.58 -15.59
CA TYR A 132 1.81 7.12 -14.89
C TYR A 132 0.99 6.12 -15.72
N ALA A 133 0.82 6.38 -17.02
CA ALA A 133 0.05 5.51 -17.89
C ALA A 133 0.70 4.13 -18.05
N ALA A 134 2.02 4.10 -18.28
CA ALA A 134 2.75 2.85 -18.43
C ALA A 134 2.88 2.09 -17.09
N LEU A 135 3.17 2.79 -15.98
CA LEU A 135 3.23 2.20 -14.65
C LEU A 135 1.89 1.57 -14.24
N ALA A 136 0.78 2.27 -14.48
CA ALA A 136 -0.56 1.79 -14.13
C ALA A 136 -1.00 0.55 -14.95
N GLN A 137 -0.34 0.23 -16.07
CA GLN A 137 -0.60 -1.02 -16.80
C GLN A 137 -0.17 -2.25 -16.00
N TYR A 138 0.90 -2.12 -15.22
CA TYR A 138 1.51 -3.23 -14.48
C TYR A 138 1.25 -3.16 -12.98
N ALA A 139 1.14 -1.95 -12.41
CA ALA A 139 0.84 -1.75 -11.02
C ALA A 139 -0.65 -1.94 -10.71
N ASP A 140 -0.95 -2.44 -9.52
CA ASP A 140 -2.31 -2.50 -9.00
C ASP A 140 -2.85 -1.10 -8.72
N HIS A 141 -2.00 -0.19 -8.26
CA HIS A 141 -2.31 1.22 -8.10
C HIS A 141 -1.05 2.08 -7.98
N LEU A 142 -1.23 3.37 -8.17
CA LEU A 142 -0.23 4.40 -7.95
C LEU A 142 -0.58 5.17 -6.67
N VAL A 143 0.40 5.37 -5.80
CA VAL A 143 0.28 6.23 -4.62
C VAL A 143 0.86 7.60 -4.99
N ILE A 144 0.01 8.60 -5.16
CA ILE A 144 0.46 9.96 -5.48
C ILE A 144 1.00 10.57 -4.19
N MET A 145 2.27 10.93 -4.14
CA MET A 145 2.88 11.68 -3.05
C MET A 145 2.42 13.15 -3.13
N ALA A 146 1.15 13.39 -2.77
CA ALA A 146 0.50 14.69 -2.89
C ALA A 146 0.83 15.60 -1.68
N TYR A 147 2.10 15.72 -1.39
CA TYR A 147 2.66 16.55 -0.32
C TYR A 147 4.04 17.09 -0.73
N ASP A 148 4.67 17.86 0.16
CA ASP A 148 5.92 18.58 -0.10
C ASP A 148 5.82 19.59 -1.26
N GLU A 149 4.66 20.23 -1.42
CA GLU A 149 4.47 21.37 -2.30
C GLU A 149 5.48 22.48 -1.95
N HIS A 150 5.60 22.77 -0.64
CA HIS A 150 6.69 23.54 -0.05
C HIS A 150 7.54 22.59 0.80
N TYR A 151 8.82 22.53 0.52
CA TYR A 151 9.74 21.51 0.99
C TYR A 151 10.96 22.12 1.70
N GLU A 152 11.79 21.27 2.27
CA GLU A 152 13.03 21.67 2.94
C GLU A 152 13.97 22.39 1.97
N GLY A 153 14.37 23.61 2.33
CA GLY A 153 15.19 24.49 1.51
C GLY A 153 14.40 25.45 0.61
N GLY A 154 13.08 25.28 0.52
CA GLY A 154 12.17 26.15 -0.24
C GLY A 154 11.53 27.24 0.61
N GLU A 155 10.70 28.07 -0.03
CA GLU A 155 9.91 29.10 0.63
C GLU A 155 8.85 28.49 1.56
N ALA A 156 8.47 29.26 2.59
CA ALA A 156 7.43 28.84 3.54
C ALA A 156 6.05 28.84 2.87
N GLY A 157 5.30 27.77 3.08
CA GLY A 157 3.97 27.59 2.51
C GLY A 157 3.37 26.22 2.88
N PRO A 158 2.14 25.95 2.43
CA PRO A 158 1.44 24.71 2.73
C PRO A 158 2.20 23.49 2.24
N VAL A 159 2.18 22.41 3.03
CA VAL A 159 2.78 21.14 2.65
C VAL A 159 2.00 20.49 1.50
N ALA A 160 0.68 20.68 1.49
CA ALA A 160 -0.22 20.08 0.52
C ALA A 160 -1.48 20.96 0.38
N SER A 161 -1.42 22.05 -0.39
CA SER A 161 -2.62 22.86 -0.65
C SER A 161 -3.69 22.03 -1.37
N ILE A 162 -4.96 22.39 -1.18
CA ILE A 162 -6.08 21.68 -1.82
C ILE A 162 -5.93 21.66 -3.34
N ASP A 163 -5.54 22.79 -3.94
CA ASP A 163 -5.31 22.90 -5.38
C ASP A 163 -4.16 22.00 -5.87
N PHE A 164 -3.09 21.91 -5.09
CA PHE A 164 -1.98 21.02 -5.40
C PHE A 164 -2.41 19.56 -5.40
N VAL A 165 -3.14 19.13 -4.36
CA VAL A 165 -3.65 17.76 -4.24
C VAL A 165 -4.64 17.47 -5.36
N GLU A 166 -5.64 18.33 -5.56
CA GLU A 166 -6.69 18.11 -6.56
C GLU A 166 -6.14 18.11 -7.99
N ASN A 167 -5.22 19.03 -8.34
CA ASN A 167 -4.60 19.05 -9.66
C ASN A 167 -3.68 17.83 -9.89
N SER A 168 -3.06 17.30 -8.85
CA SER A 168 -2.31 16.03 -8.93
C SER A 168 -3.22 14.84 -9.19
N ILE A 169 -4.41 14.79 -8.57
CA ILE A 169 -5.45 13.80 -8.86
C ILE A 169 -5.93 13.91 -10.30
N LYS A 170 -6.25 15.12 -10.77
CA LYS A 170 -6.69 15.36 -12.15
C LYS A 170 -5.64 14.92 -13.18
N TYR A 171 -4.37 15.19 -12.91
CA TYR A 171 -3.28 14.71 -13.75
C TYR A 171 -3.25 13.17 -13.82
N ALA A 172 -3.40 12.49 -12.68
CA ALA A 172 -3.41 11.03 -12.64
C ALA A 172 -4.63 10.45 -13.38
N LEU A 173 -5.81 11.06 -13.21
CA LEU A 173 -7.05 10.66 -13.89
C LEU A 173 -6.98 10.80 -15.43
N ASP A 174 -6.15 11.73 -15.93
CA ASP A 174 -5.85 11.85 -17.37
C ASP A 174 -4.97 10.70 -17.88
N LYS A 175 -4.31 9.94 -17.00
CA LYS A 175 -3.37 8.88 -17.35
C LYS A 175 -3.87 7.48 -17.03
N THR A 176 -4.74 7.33 -16.03
CA THR A 176 -5.26 6.04 -15.59
C THR A 176 -6.66 6.17 -14.97
N THR A 177 -7.25 5.05 -14.58
CA THR A 177 -8.58 4.98 -13.98
C THR A 177 -8.54 5.29 -12.47
N SER A 178 -9.65 5.77 -11.92
CA SER A 178 -9.76 6.19 -10.52
C SER A 178 -9.49 5.08 -9.51
N ASP A 179 -9.86 3.85 -9.84
CA ASP A 179 -9.62 2.64 -9.03
C ASP A 179 -8.14 2.25 -8.91
N LYS A 180 -7.26 2.91 -9.68
CA LYS A 180 -5.80 2.77 -9.60
C LYS A 180 -5.09 3.94 -8.94
N ILE A 181 -5.82 4.85 -8.31
CA ILE A 181 -5.24 6.04 -7.70
C ILE A 181 -5.47 6.01 -6.18
N VAL A 182 -4.37 6.08 -5.43
CA VAL A 182 -4.33 6.30 -3.98
C VAL A 182 -3.68 7.66 -3.73
N VAL A 183 -4.30 8.50 -2.90
CA VAL A 183 -3.76 9.83 -2.56
C VAL A 183 -2.92 9.73 -1.29
N GLY A 184 -1.67 10.16 -1.37
CA GLY A 184 -0.78 10.29 -0.22
C GLY A 184 -1.12 11.53 0.61
N ILE A 185 -1.29 11.35 1.90
CA ILE A 185 -1.62 12.41 2.88
C ILE A 185 -0.46 12.56 3.87
N PRO A 186 0.01 13.81 4.15
CA PRO A 186 1.09 14.03 5.10
C PRO A 186 0.58 14.01 6.54
N PHE A 187 1.22 13.23 7.42
CA PHE A 187 1.01 13.27 8.87
C PHE A 187 2.07 14.12 9.58
N TYR A 188 2.62 15.07 8.85
CA TYR A 188 3.64 16.01 9.32
C TYR A 188 3.38 17.39 8.75
N GLY A 189 3.99 18.37 9.35
CA GLY A 189 4.08 19.71 8.80
C GLY A 189 5.54 20.11 8.61
N ARG A 190 5.75 21.35 8.19
CA ARG A 190 7.07 21.92 8.01
C ARG A 190 7.21 23.23 8.73
N ILE A 191 8.42 23.51 9.22
CA ILE A 191 8.73 24.67 10.05
C ILE A 191 9.86 25.48 9.41
N TRP A 192 9.70 26.79 9.37
CA TRP A 192 10.70 27.76 8.92
C TRP A 192 10.99 28.75 10.03
N SER A 193 12.26 29.14 10.20
CA SER A 193 12.64 30.28 11.04
C SER A 193 12.26 31.58 10.34
N LEU A 194 11.70 32.52 11.11
CA LEU A 194 11.42 33.89 10.64
C LEU A 194 12.58 34.85 10.90
N ASP A 195 13.52 34.47 11.77
CA ASP A 195 14.64 35.31 12.18
C ASP A 195 15.89 35.10 11.33
N ASP A 196 16.07 33.87 10.83
CA ASP A 196 17.26 33.48 10.06
C ASP A 196 17.00 32.23 9.20
N ASN A 197 18.05 31.77 8.48
CA ASN A 197 17.96 30.64 7.58
C ASN A 197 18.46 29.31 8.20
N ARG A 198 18.54 29.18 9.52
CA ARG A 198 18.98 27.92 10.17
C ARG A 198 17.96 26.81 10.05
N ILE A 199 16.67 27.17 9.99
CA ILE A 199 15.56 26.25 9.76
C ILE A 199 14.76 26.74 8.54
N VAL A 200 14.79 25.93 7.49
CA VAL A 200 14.13 26.23 6.22
C VAL A 200 13.33 24.98 5.81
N GLY A 201 12.08 24.90 6.25
CA GLY A 201 11.17 23.81 5.88
C GLY A 201 11.49 22.46 6.51
N LYS A 202 12.04 22.42 7.72
CA LYS A 202 12.27 21.15 8.42
C LYS A 202 10.96 20.45 8.75
N GLY A 203 10.89 19.16 8.46
CA GLY A 203 9.73 18.33 8.79
C GLY A 203 9.53 18.19 10.30
N ALA A 204 8.30 18.26 10.75
CA ALA A 204 7.91 18.02 12.13
C ALA A 204 6.62 17.19 12.17
N SER A 205 6.59 16.15 12.99
CA SER A 205 5.37 15.34 13.14
C SER A 205 4.19 16.19 13.61
N SER A 206 2.97 15.83 13.23
CA SER A 206 1.77 16.52 13.73
C SER A 206 1.76 16.56 15.26
N LYS A 207 2.17 15.50 15.94
CA LYS A 207 2.34 15.47 17.41
C LYS A 207 3.30 16.54 17.90
N THR A 208 4.45 16.70 17.25
CA THR A 208 5.46 17.70 17.66
C THR A 208 4.90 19.10 17.48
N ILE A 209 4.22 19.38 16.37
CA ILE A 209 3.60 20.68 16.10
C ILE A 209 2.54 20.99 17.16
N GLN A 210 1.63 20.04 17.43
CA GLN A 210 0.61 20.23 18.46
C GLN A 210 1.20 20.49 19.84
N GLN A 211 2.32 19.83 20.19
CA GLN A 211 3.01 20.08 21.45
C GLN A 211 3.61 21.49 21.47
N ILE A 212 4.25 21.95 20.40
CA ILE A 212 4.78 23.30 20.28
C ILE A 212 3.68 24.35 20.47
N LEU A 213 2.55 24.17 19.75
CA LEU A 213 1.43 25.11 19.81
C LEU A 213 0.76 25.18 21.19
N LYS A 214 0.86 24.10 21.97
CA LYS A 214 0.35 24.05 23.33
C LYS A 214 1.28 24.76 24.34
N ASP A 215 2.59 24.65 24.13
CA ASP A 215 3.59 25.07 25.09
C ASP A 215 4.10 26.50 24.85
N CYS A 216 4.09 26.95 23.57
CA CYS A 216 4.62 28.23 23.13
C CYS A 216 3.51 29.25 22.87
N GLU A 217 3.87 30.54 22.90
CA GLU A 217 3.00 31.59 22.41
C GLU A 217 2.83 31.43 20.89
N ALA A 218 1.60 31.18 20.42
CA ALA A 218 1.32 30.86 19.03
C ALA A 218 0.05 31.54 18.54
N THR A 219 0.07 31.98 17.26
CA THR A 219 -1.10 32.43 16.51
C THR A 219 -1.37 31.41 15.40
N VAL A 220 -2.52 30.73 15.47
CA VAL A 220 -2.94 29.71 14.52
C VAL A 220 -4.03 30.26 13.60
N GLN A 221 -3.90 30.07 12.30
CA GLN A 221 -4.85 30.52 11.28
C GLN A 221 -5.13 29.40 10.28
N TYR A 222 -6.38 29.21 9.95
CA TYR A 222 -6.76 28.41 8.79
C TYR A 222 -6.62 29.27 7.54
N ASP A 223 -5.92 28.80 6.53
CA ASP A 223 -5.76 29.48 5.26
C ASP A 223 -6.78 28.92 4.26
N GLU A 224 -7.88 29.66 4.07
CA GLU A 224 -8.99 29.29 3.19
C GLU A 224 -8.57 29.01 1.74
N ALA A 225 -7.51 29.67 1.27
CA ALA A 225 -7.05 29.52 -0.12
C ALA A 225 -6.33 28.19 -0.37
N SER A 226 -5.58 27.72 0.60
CA SER A 226 -4.84 26.45 0.53
C SER A 226 -5.54 25.31 1.26
N GLU A 227 -6.59 25.62 2.04
CA GLU A 227 -7.23 24.68 2.98
C GLU A 227 -6.19 23.95 3.83
N SER A 228 -5.28 24.71 4.41
CA SER A 228 -4.19 24.25 5.27
C SER A 228 -4.06 25.17 6.48
N VAL A 229 -3.33 24.72 7.50
CA VAL A 229 -3.14 25.51 8.72
C VAL A 229 -1.77 26.14 8.73
N LYS A 230 -1.75 27.45 9.03
CA LYS A 230 -0.55 28.24 9.30
C LYS A 230 -0.49 28.59 10.79
N ALA A 231 0.66 28.41 11.42
CA ALA A 231 0.88 28.91 12.78
C ALA A 231 2.19 29.69 12.83
N GLU A 232 2.15 30.87 13.45
CA GLU A 232 3.35 31.62 13.85
C GLU A 232 3.52 31.47 15.36
N PHE A 233 4.73 31.15 15.81
CA PHE A 233 5.00 30.88 17.21
C PHE A 233 6.41 31.32 17.61
N THR A 234 6.60 31.58 18.92
CA THR A 234 7.87 31.98 19.50
C THR A 234 8.35 30.92 20.47
N VAL A 235 9.56 30.40 20.25
CA VAL A 235 10.25 29.52 21.20
C VAL A 235 11.16 30.39 22.09
N THR A 236 11.09 30.20 23.39
CA THR A 236 11.94 30.89 24.37
C THR A 236 12.87 29.90 25.07
N GLU A 237 13.85 30.40 25.87
CA GLU A 237 14.72 29.54 26.68
C GLU A 237 13.97 28.77 27.79
N ALA A 238 12.78 29.27 28.18
CA ALA A 238 11.95 28.65 29.21
C ALA A 238 11.08 27.49 28.67
N ASP A 239 10.94 27.38 27.36
CA ASP A 239 10.12 26.37 26.73
C ASP A 239 10.85 25.02 26.62
N GLY A 240 10.11 24.00 26.26
CA GLY A 240 10.66 22.66 26.03
C GLY A 240 11.67 22.59 24.88
N LYS A 241 12.31 21.45 24.72
CA LYS A 241 13.17 21.16 23.57
C LYS A 241 12.37 20.39 22.52
N TYR A 242 12.19 20.98 21.35
CA TYR A 242 11.47 20.37 20.24
C TYR A 242 12.44 19.94 19.15
N THR A 243 12.42 18.66 18.81
CA THR A 243 13.26 18.11 17.75
C THR A 243 12.47 18.04 16.43
N VAL A 244 13.05 18.57 15.38
CA VAL A 244 12.48 18.61 14.02
C VAL A 244 13.52 18.11 13.01
N GLY A 245 13.08 17.64 11.84
CA GLY A 245 13.96 17.11 10.80
C GLY A 245 14.83 15.93 11.26
N GLY A 246 14.35 15.18 12.25
CA GLY A 246 15.02 13.99 12.80
C GLY A 246 15.95 14.27 13.99
N ASP A 247 16.78 15.30 13.93
CA ASP A 247 17.84 15.56 14.94
C ASP A 247 18.05 17.04 15.29
N PHE A 248 17.34 17.95 14.63
CA PHE A 248 17.51 19.37 14.82
C PHE A 248 16.63 19.89 15.97
N VAL A 249 17.23 20.48 17.00
CA VAL A 249 16.50 21.08 18.13
C VAL A 249 16.24 22.55 17.84
N LEU A 250 14.95 22.97 17.89
CA LEU A 250 14.57 24.39 17.77
C LEU A 250 15.26 25.22 18.84
N GLN A 251 15.89 26.32 18.42
CA GLN A 251 16.51 27.30 19.30
C GLN A 251 15.50 28.41 19.60
N PRO A 252 15.70 29.24 20.65
CA PRO A 252 14.89 30.43 20.90
C PRO A 252 14.81 31.31 19.62
N GLY A 253 13.60 31.75 19.27
CA GLY A 253 13.36 32.52 18.07
C GLY A 253 11.91 32.42 17.58
N ASN A 254 11.62 33.11 16.47
CA ASN A 254 10.31 33.16 15.84
C ASN A 254 10.24 32.19 14.65
N TYR A 255 9.13 31.49 14.53
CA TYR A 255 8.94 30.44 13.55
C TYR A 255 7.57 30.53 12.91
N VAL A 256 7.45 29.98 11.70
CA VAL A 256 6.18 29.66 11.05
C VAL A 256 6.11 28.18 10.74
N ALA A 257 4.99 27.56 11.07
CA ALA A 257 4.66 26.19 10.68
C ALA A 257 3.50 26.16 9.69
N TRP A 258 3.56 25.25 8.71
CA TRP A 258 2.44 24.85 7.89
C TRP A 258 2.17 23.36 8.11
N PHE A 259 0.92 23.01 8.36
CA PHE A 259 0.51 21.65 8.73
C PHE A 259 -0.97 21.42 8.46
N GLU A 260 -1.47 20.23 8.78
CA GLU A 260 -2.87 19.85 8.63
C GLU A 260 -3.57 19.71 9.98
N ASN A 261 -4.87 20.03 10.01
CA ASN A 261 -5.79 19.74 11.11
C ASN A 261 -7.00 18.94 10.61
N ASP A 262 -7.96 18.64 11.47
CA ASP A 262 -9.14 17.86 11.14
C ASP A 262 -9.94 18.47 9.97
N GLU A 263 -10.08 19.79 9.94
CA GLU A 263 -10.80 20.49 8.87
C GLU A 263 -10.08 20.32 7.52
N SER A 264 -8.79 20.58 7.46
CA SER A 264 -8.00 20.46 6.24
C SER A 264 -7.84 19.01 5.76
N TYR A 265 -7.76 18.05 6.71
CA TYR A 265 -7.79 16.63 6.36
C TYR A 265 -9.13 16.21 5.78
N ARG A 266 -10.25 16.65 6.35
CA ARG A 266 -11.59 16.37 5.85
C ARG A 266 -11.74 16.81 4.39
N GLU A 267 -11.34 18.03 4.05
CA GLU A 267 -11.42 18.56 2.69
C GLU A 267 -10.57 17.73 1.70
N LYS A 268 -9.35 17.38 2.07
CA LYS A 268 -8.44 16.60 1.21
C LYS A 268 -8.87 15.15 1.07
N LEU A 269 -9.32 14.52 2.14
CA LEU A 269 -9.84 13.14 2.10
C LEU A 269 -11.18 13.06 1.36
N GLY A 270 -12.00 14.12 1.42
CA GLY A 270 -13.23 14.23 0.64
C GLY A 270 -13.03 14.18 -0.88
N LEU A 271 -11.81 14.48 -1.37
CA LEU A 271 -11.47 14.32 -2.78
C LEU A 271 -11.50 12.85 -3.23
N ILE A 272 -11.36 11.90 -2.30
CA ILE A 272 -11.40 10.46 -2.60
C ILE A 272 -12.80 10.07 -3.07
N GLU A 273 -13.83 10.46 -2.35
CA GLU A 273 -15.22 10.25 -2.77
C GLU A 273 -15.55 11.06 -4.02
N LYS A 274 -15.17 12.35 -4.03
CA LYS A 274 -15.43 13.26 -5.17
C LYS A 274 -14.96 12.69 -6.50
N TYR A 275 -13.84 12.00 -6.53
CA TYR A 275 -13.23 11.44 -7.74
C TYR A 275 -13.34 9.91 -7.84
N ASP A 276 -14.08 9.26 -6.92
CA ASP A 276 -14.24 7.79 -6.83
C ASP A 276 -12.87 7.06 -6.87
N LEU A 277 -11.92 7.57 -6.06
CA LEU A 277 -10.56 7.04 -6.03
C LEU A 277 -10.48 5.74 -5.22
N LYS A 278 -9.39 4.99 -5.40
CA LYS A 278 -9.13 3.75 -4.66
C LYS A 278 -9.06 3.95 -3.15
N GLY A 279 -8.50 5.07 -2.70
CA GLY A 279 -8.35 5.39 -1.29
C GLY A 279 -7.23 6.38 -1.00
N ALA A 280 -6.82 6.43 0.27
CA ALA A 280 -5.72 7.24 0.77
C ALA A 280 -4.58 6.39 1.32
N GLY A 281 -3.36 6.92 1.25
CA GLY A 281 -2.20 6.46 1.99
C GLY A 281 -1.62 7.59 2.84
N ALA A 282 -0.94 7.28 3.93
CA ALA A 282 -0.39 8.30 4.82
C ALA A 282 1.13 8.21 4.96
N TRP A 283 1.80 9.34 4.93
CA TRP A 283 3.21 9.45 5.27
C TRP A 283 3.41 10.31 6.53
N SER A 284 3.78 9.69 7.64
CA SER A 284 3.84 8.26 7.88
C SER A 284 3.24 7.95 9.26
N LEU A 285 2.82 6.70 9.44
CA LEU A 285 2.27 6.24 10.71
C LEU A 285 3.21 6.54 11.89
N GLY A 286 2.64 7.00 12.99
CA GLY A 286 3.36 7.41 14.20
C GLY A 286 3.67 8.90 14.26
N GLN A 287 3.47 9.64 13.18
CA GLN A 287 3.62 11.11 13.14
C GLN A 287 2.29 11.84 13.35
N GLU A 288 1.16 11.17 13.15
CA GLU A 288 -0.19 11.74 13.24
C GLU A 288 -0.57 12.15 14.68
N ASP A 289 -1.48 13.09 14.80
CA ASP A 289 -2.34 13.16 15.98
C ASP A 289 -3.31 11.97 15.92
N THR A 290 -3.31 11.15 16.97
CA THR A 290 -4.09 9.91 16.97
C THR A 290 -5.60 10.14 16.96
N ALA A 291 -6.08 11.34 17.25
CA ALA A 291 -7.48 11.71 17.17
C ALA A 291 -8.04 11.64 15.73
N ILE A 292 -7.16 11.77 14.71
CA ILE A 292 -7.58 11.66 13.30
C ILE A 292 -8.28 10.32 12.99
N TRP A 293 -7.91 9.24 13.69
CA TRP A 293 -8.47 7.91 13.44
C TRP A 293 -9.94 7.77 13.83
N ASP A 294 -10.47 8.68 14.66
CA ASP A 294 -11.87 8.69 15.06
C ASP A 294 -12.79 9.14 13.91
N HIS A 295 -12.22 9.82 12.87
CA HIS A 295 -12.96 10.45 11.78
C HIS A 295 -12.46 10.05 10.38
N TYR A 296 -11.28 9.46 10.27
CA TYR A 296 -10.58 9.22 9.00
C TYR A 296 -11.41 8.40 8.00
N GLU A 297 -12.07 7.35 8.47
CA GLU A 297 -12.92 6.49 7.65
C GLU A 297 -14.18 7.24 7.17
N ASP A 298 -14.79 8.03 8.04
CA ASP A 298 -15.96 8.83 7.69
C ASP A 298 -15.63 9.86 6.60
N TRP A 299 -14.52 10.53 6.72
CA TRP A 299 -14.09 11.53 5.73
C TRP A 299 -13.77 10.92 4.36
N ILE A 300 -13.13 9.75 4.31
CA ILE A 300 -12.87 9.04 3.05
C ILE A 300 -14.19 8.64 2.36
N ASN A 301 -15.21 8.27 3.14
CA ASN A 301 -16.49 7.80 2.64
C ASN A 301 -17.51 8.94 2.45
N GLY A 302 -17.10 10.21 2.61
CA GLY A 302 -17.97 11.37 2.47
C GLY A 302 -19.07 11.50 3.53
N ASN A 303 -18.98 10.77 4.62
CA ASN A 303 -19.91 10.82 5.73
C ASN A 303 -19.62 12.05 6.61
N ASN A 304 -19.90 13.24 6.08
CA ASN A 304 -19.75 14.51 6.79
C ASN A 304 -20.92 14.74 7.76
N SER A 305 -21.14 13.85 8.71
CA SER A 305 -22.06 14.12 9.81
C SER A 305 -21.38 15.08 10.80
N ASP A 306 -21.74 16.35 10.71
CA ASP A 306 -21.39 17.37 11.69
C ASP A 306 -21.83 16.93 13.08
N THR A 307 -20.95 16.33 13.84
CA THR A 307 -21.10 16.34 15.29
C THR A 307 -20.64 17.71 15.77
N GLU A 308 -21.61 18.60 15.96
CA GLU A 308 -21.43 19.83 16.74
C GLU A 308 -20.86 19.48 18.11
N ASN A 309 -19.52 19.50 18.22
CA ASN A 309 -18.80 19.69 19.46
C ASN A 309 -17.32 19.96 19.18
N SER A 310 -17.00 21.11 18.68
CA SER A 310 -15.63 21.64 18.74
C SER A 310 -15.64 23.03 19.36
N SER A 311 -14.77 23.18 20.31
CA SER A 311 -14.47 24.35 21.07
C SER A 311 -14.38 25.64 20.22
N SER A 312 -15.23 26.57 20.56
CA SER A 312 -15.38 27.92 20.03
C SER A 312 -14.09 28.72 19.99
N ILE A 313 -13.74 29.16 18.79
CA ILE A 313 -12.93 30.36 18.57
C ILE A 313 -13.92 31.50 18.27
N PRO A 314 -13.80 32.70 18.87
CA PRO A 314 -14.79 33.76 18.73
C PRO A 314 -14.75 34.39 17.32
N SER A 315 -15.89 34.40 16.68
CA SER A 315 -16.15 35.06 15.40
C SER A 315 -16.14 36.59 15.53
N GLN A 316 -15.48 37.27 14.63
CA GLN A 316 -15.65 38.72 14.36
C GLN A 316 -16.79 38.98 13.33
N PRO A 317 -17.42 40.17 13.32
CA PRO A 317 -18.73 40.40 12.77
C PRO A 317 -18.77 40.58 11.26
N GLU A 318 -19.88 40.10 10.69
CA GLU A 318 -20.27 40.20 9.29
C GLU A 318 -20.37 41.63 8.72
N GLN A 319 -19.99 41.80 7.45
CA GLN A 319 -20.39 42.93 6.62
C GLN A 319 -21.38 42.52 5.51
N PRO A 320 -22.25 43.42 5.04
CA PRO A 320 -23.50 43.05 4.40
C PRO A 320 -23.42 42.71 2.92
N VAL A 321 -24.23 41.74 2.54
CA VAL A 321 -24.45 41.22 1.19
C VAL A 321 -25.22 42.20 0.33
N ILE A 322 -24.76 42.43 -0.91
CA ILE A 322 -25.50 43.08 -1.98
C ILE A 322 -25.96 42.00 -2.98
N PRO A 323 -27.24 41.94 -3.38
CA PRO A 323 -27.71 40.95 -4.32
C PRO A 323 -27.50 41.37 -5.77
N ASP A 324 -27.01 40.51 -6.62
CA ASP A 324 -27.09 40.71 -8.07
C ASP A 324 -28.01 39.67 -8.71
N VAL A 325 -28.86 40.20 -9.57
CA VAL A 325 -29.93 39.53 -10.30
C VAL A 325 -29.46 39.34 -11.74
N SER A 326 -29.56 38.14 -12.26
CA SER A 326 -30.17 37.89 -13.59
C SER A 326 -29.79 36.54 -14.17
N THR A 327 -30.77 35.68 -14.22
CA THR A 327 -30.87 34.55 -15.15
C THR A 327 -31.49 35.01 -16.48
N PRO A 328 -31.15 34.43 -17.59
CA PRO A 328 -32.08 34.23 -18.70
C PRO A 328 -32.22 32.71 -19.06
N PRO A 329 -33.27 32.36 -19.79
CA PRO A 329 -33.96 31.08 -19.66
C PRO A 329 -33.49 30.00 -20.63
N GLU A 330 -33.84 28.77 -20.24
CA GLU A 330 -33.72 27.53 -21.01
C GLU A 330 -34.46 27.62 -22.36
N THR A 331 -33.82 27.10 -23.38
CA THR A 331 -34.53 26.63 -24.59
C THR A 331 -34.32 25.14 -24.76
N GLU A 332 -35.41 24.40 -24.61
CA GLU A 332 -35.53 23.03 -25.07
C GLU A 332 -35.30 22.96 -26.59
N ASP A 333 -34.44 22.07 -27.03
CA ASP A 333 -34.50 21.60 -28.40
C ASP A 333 -34.48 20.05 -28.44
N THR A 334 -35.64 19.53 -28.78
CA THR A 334 -35.90 18.13 -29.07
C THR A 334 -35.56 17.86 -30.51
N THR A 335 -34.50 17.08 -30.75
CA THR A 335 -34.37 16.34 -31.99
C THR A 335 -33.85 14.93 -31.73
N SER A 336 -34.77 13.99 -31.80
CA SER A 336 -34.52 12.56 -31.86
C SER A 336 -33.90 12.19 -33.21
N GLU A 337 -32.67 11.69 -33.24
CA GLU A 337 -32.12 10.93 -34.33
C GLU A 337 -32.09 9.43 -33.96
N PRO A 338 -32.24 8.51 -34.96
CA PRO A 338 -32.40 7.08 -34.69
C PRO A 338 -31.08 6.47 -34.21
N SER A 339 -31.15 5.76 -33.10
CA SER A 339 -30.04 4.98 -32.55
C SER A 339 -29.74 3.79 -33.49
N ASP A 340 -28.61 3.79 -34.17
CA ASP A 340 -27.99 2.60 -34.70
C ASP A 340 -27.59 1.70 -33.53
N GLU A 341 -28.51 0.81 -33.14
CA GLU A 341 -28.21 -0.19 -32.10
C GLU A 341 -27.15 -1.15 -32.63
N ILE A 342 -25.95 -1.12 -32.00
CA ILE A 342 -24.90 -2.12 -32.30
C ILE A 342 -25.47 -3.51 -32.01
N PRO A 343 -25.47 -4.44 -32.99
CA PRO A 343 -26.03 -5.78 -32.79
C PRO A 343 -25.23 -6.59 -31.76
N PHE A 344 -25.93 -7.49 -31.06
CA PHE A 344 -25.27 -8.46 -30.20
C PHE A 344 -24.46 -9.45 -31.01
N THR A 345 -23.24 -9.78 -30.57
CA THR A 345 -22.32 -10.71 -31.20
C THR A 345 -21.99 -11.85 -30.23
N THR A 346 -21.77 -13.04 -30.72
CA THR A 346 -21.34 -14.18 -29.90
C THR A 346 -19.91 -13.97 -29.42
N ALA A 347 -19.70 -14.21 -28.13
CA ALA A 347 -18.38 -14.22 -27.46
C ALA A 347 -18.36 -15.35 -26.42
N TYR A 348 -17.19 -15.61 -25.88
CA TYR A 348 -16.96 -16.65 -24.88
C TYR A 348 -16.28 -16.06 -23.67
N ILE A 349 -16.64 -16.50 -22.47
CA ILE A 349 -15.86 -16.22 -21.27
C ILE A 349 -14.49 -16.91 -21.42
N ARG A 350 -13.38 -16.18 -21.22
CA ARG A 350 -12.03 -16.73 -21.33
C ARG A 350 -11.86 -17.97 -20.45
N ARG A 351 -11.31 -19.04 -21.00
CA ARG A 351 -10.98 -20.24 -20.23
C ARG A 351 -9.91 -19.91 -19.19
N GLY A 352 -10.03 -20.50 -18.01
CA GLY A 352 -9.15 -20.19 -16.87
C GLY A 352 -9.70 -19.14 -15.92
N GLN A 353 -10.79 -18.46 -16.28
CA GLN A 353 -11.52 -17.60 -15.35
C GLN A 353 -12.65 -18.39 -14.68
N SER A 354 -12.70 -18.35 -13.35
CA SER A 354 -13.81 -18.88 -12.56
C SER A 354 -14.59 -17.73 -11.95
N ASN A 355 -15.95 -17.80 -11.98
CA ASN A 355 -16.83 -16.86 -11.34
C ASN A 355 -16.75 -15.40 -11.87
N VAL A 356 -16.81 -15.23 -13.19
CA VAL A 356 -16.90 -13.89 -13.81
C VAL A 356 -18.24 -13.25 -13.47
N SER A 357 -18.19 -12.15 -12.75
CA SER A 357 -19.39 -11.42 -12.31
C SER A 357 -20.01 -10.60 -13.44
N VAL A 358 -21.32 -10.69 -13.58
CA VAL A 358 -22.15 -9.83 -14.44
C VAL A 358 -22.89 -8.84 -13.57
N TYR A 359 -22.64 -7.56 -13.82
CA TYR A 359 -23.18 -6.47 -13.01
C TYR A 359 -24.45 -5.88 -13.61
N ARG A 360 -25.32 -5.33 -12.77
CA ARG A 360 -26.52 -4.62 -13.22
C ARG A 360 -26.17 -3.28 -13.90
N SER A 361 -25.08 -2.66 -13.53
CA SER A 361 -24.66 -1.33 -13.98
C SER A 361 -23.43 -1.39 -14.90
N PRO A 362 -23.35 -0.52 -15.93
CA PRO A 362 -22.22 -0.49 -16.85
C PRO A 362 -20.90 -0.07 -16.22
N ASN A 363 -20.89 0.53 -15.04
CA ASN A 363 -19.66 0.86 -14.30
C ASN A 363 -19.01 -0.37 -13.62
N LEU A 364 -19.58 -1.57 -13.81
CA LEU A 364 -19.14 -2.85 -13.22
C LEU A 364 -19.08 -2.82 -11.68
N LYS A 365 -19.89 -1.99 -11.05
CA LYS A 365 -20.00 -1.87 -9.58
C LYS A 365 -21.42 -2.19 -9.12
N GLY A 366 -21.57 -2.51 -7.84
CA GLY A 366 -22.85 -2.74 -7.19
C GLY A 366 -23.38 -4.17 -7.37
N LYS A 367 -24.68 -4.33 -7.65
CA LYS A 367 -25.35 -5.63 -7.62
C LYS A 367 -24.88 -6.56 -8.76
N VAL A 368 -24.27 -7.67 -8.39
CA VAL A 368 -24.01 -8.81 -9.28
C VAL A 368 -25.34 -9.52 -9.55
N ILE A 369 -25.69 -9.70 -10.82
CA ILE A 369 -26.96 -10.35 -11.25
C ILE A 369 -26.75 -11.75 -11.79
N ALA A 370 -25.54 -12.10 -12.20
CA ALA A 370 -25.15 -13.45 -12.61
C ALA A 370 -23.65 -13.66 -12.43
N THR A 371 -23.25 -14.93 -12.41
CA THR A 371 -21.84 -15.34 -12.41
C THR A 371 -21.64 -16.37 -13.52
N LEU A 372 -20.62 -16.20 -14.36
CA LEU A 372 -20.36 -17.02 -15.53
C LEU A 372 -19.01 -17.73 -15.39
N SER A 373 -18.92 -18.96 -15.85
CA SER A 373 -17.70 -19.78 -15.83
C SER A 373 -16.92 -19.66 -17.15
N GLY A 374 -15.61 -19.91 -17.09
CA GLY A 374 -14.75 -19.94 -18.28
C GLY A 374 -15.26 -20.92 -19.35
N GLY A 375 -15.20 -20.50 -20.60
CA GLY A 375 -15.71 -21.25 -21.76
C GLY A 375 -17.22 -21.08 -22.02
N THR A 376 -17.97 -20.38 -21.15
CA THR A 376 -19.40 -20.10 -21.36
C THR A 376 -19.58 -19.23 -22.62
N GLU A 377 -20.45 -19.66 -23.52
CA GLU A 377 -20.87 -18.87 -24.67
C GLU A 377 -21.89 -17.81 -24.24
N ILE A 378 -21.69 -16.59 -24.67
CA ILE A 378 -22.51 -15.43 -24.32
C ILE A 378 -22.79 -14.56 -25.55
N SER A 379 -23.86 -13.80 -25.48
CA SER A 379 -24.22 -12.81 -26.49
C SER A 379 -23.92 -11.41 -25.94
N VAL A 380 -23.01 -10.68 -26.59
CA VAL A 380 -22.49 -9.40 -26.07
C VAL A 380 -22.59 -8.29 -27.11
N ARG A 381 -22.70 -7.04 -26.64
CA ARG A 381 -22.47 -5.84 -27.47
C ARG A 381 -21.61 -4.85 -26.76
N LYS A 382 -20.76 -4.12 -27.50
CA LYS A 382 -19.87 -3.12 -26.91
C LYS A 382 -20.68 -2.01 -26.25
N ASN A 383 -20.32 -1.66 -25.01
CA ASN A 383 -20.95 -0.59 -24.23
C ASN A 383 -19.89 0.36 -23.68
N GLY A 384 -19.24 1.12 -24.58
CA GLY A 384 -18.11 1.97 -24.23
C GLY A 384 -16.75 1.22 -24.23
N ASP A 385 -15.71 1.89 -23.74
CA ASP A 385 -14.37 1.30 -23.72
C ASP A 385 -14.21 0.35 -22.52
N GLY A 386 -13.82 -0.87 -22.83
CA GLY A 386 -13.55 -1.91 -21.83
C GLY A 386 -14.77 -2.61 -21.22
N VAL A 387 -16.00 -2.25 -21.62
CA VAL A 387 -17.22 -2.85 -21.07
C VAL A 387 -18.11 -3.41 -22.18
N TYR A 388 -18.68 -4.59 -21.94
CA TYR A 388 -19.67 -5.21 -22.80
C TYR A 388 -20.99 -5.43 -22.05
N GLN A 389 -22.09 -5.11 -22.73
CA GLN A 389 -23.41 -5.53 -22.30
C GLN A 389 -23.59 -6.99 -22.70
N VAL A 390 -24.01 -7.84 -21.78
CA VAL A 390 -24.26 -9.26 -21.98
C VAL A 390 -25.74 -9.57 -21.82
N LYS A 391 -26.27 -10.41 -22.69
CA LYS A 391 -27.63 -10.94 -22.59
C LYS A 391 -27.60 -12.31 -21.90
N LEU A 392 -28.27 -12.42 -20.77
CA LEU A 392 -28.36 -13.65 -19.98
C LEU A 392 -29.44 -14.58 -20.52
N PRO A 393 -29.38 -15.91 -20.24
CA PRO A 393 -30.37 -16.88 -20.69
C PRO A 393 -31.82 -16.62 -20.25
N ASP A 394 -31.98 -15.94 -19.12
CA ASP A 394 -33.28 -15.53 -18.57
C ASP A 394 -33.85 -14.25 -19.21
N GLY A 395 -33.15 -13.70 -20.22
CA GLY A 395 -33.52 -12.48 -20.92
C GLY A 395 -33.10 -11.19 -20.24
N GLN A 396 -32.53 -11.23 -19.03
CA GLN A 396 -31.95 -10.05 -18.38
C GLN A 396 -30.68 -9.61 -19.13
N THR A 397 -30.36 -8.34 -19.05
CA THR A 397 -29.11 -7.79 -19.54
C THR A 397 -28.28 -7.27 -18.38
N GLY A 398 -26.97 -7.49 -18.45
CA GLY A 398 -26.01 -7.00 -17.50
C GLY A 398 -24.73 -6.55 -18.20
N TYR A 399 -23.70 -6.30 -17.42
CA TYR A 399 -22.43 -5.75 -17.91
C TYR A 399 -21.26 -6.53 -17.35
N LEU A 400 -20.22 -6.70 -18.16
CA LEU A 400 -18.97 -7.34 -17.77
C LEU A 400 -17.78 -6.68 -18.46
N SER A 401 -16.57 -6.92 -17.91
CA SER A 401 -15.33 -6.39 -18.47
C SER A 401 -14.95 -7.07 -19.79
N ALA A 402 -14.44 -6.29 -20.73
CA ALA A 402 -13.84 -6.79 -21.97
C ALA A 402 -12.70 -7.79 -21.73
N SER A 403 -11.98 -7.65 -20.62
CA SER A 403 -10.88 -8.56 -20.24
C SER A 403 -11.34 -10.00 -19.99
N CYS A 404 -12.62 -10.18 -19.66
CA CYS A 404 -13.20 -11.49 -19.33
C CYS A 404 -13.66 -12.28 -20.56
N ILE A 405 -13.70 -11.69 -21.75
CA ILE A 405 -14.26 -12.33 -22.94
C ILE A 405 -13.24 -12.49 -24.07
N THR A 406 -13.53 -13.42 -24.97
CA THR A 406 -12.86 -13.61 -26.27
C THR A 406 -13.90 -13.86 -27.34
N PHE A 407 -13.62 -13.47 -28.59
CA PHE A 407 -14.48 -13.72 -29.74
C PHE A 407 -14.09 -15.00 -30.50
N GLU A 408 -12.97 -15.59 -30.18
CA GLU A 408 -12.56 -16.89 -30.69
C GLU A 408 -12.89 -17.96 -29.65
N GLN A 409 -13.55 -19.03 -30.10
CA GLN A 409 -13.78 -20.19 -29.24
C GLN A 409 -12.42 -20.86 -28.96
N GLU A 410 -11.90 -20.69 -27.76
CA GLU A 410 -10.66 -21.36 -27.37
C GLU A 410 -10.87 -22.88 -27.47
N PRO A 411 -9.99 -23.62 -28.20
CA PRO A 411 -10.17 -25.06 -28.38
C PRO A 411 -10.26 -25.72 -26.99
N GLU A 412 -11.07 -26.77 -26.89
CA GLU A 412 -11.03 -27.70 -25.76
C GLU A 412 -9.65 -28.35 -25.75
N SER A 413 -8.64 -27.60 -25.27
CA SER A 413 -7.42 -28.23 -24.85
C SER A 413 -7.83 -29.13 -23.67
N SER A 414 -7.69 -30.46 -23.91
CA SER A 414 -7.59 -31.40 -22.79
C SER A 414 -6.95 -30.66 -21.63
N GLN A 415 -7.67 -30.54 -20.51
CA GLN A 415 -7.04 -30.16 -19.25
C GLN A 415 -5.62 -30.71 -19.27
N PRO A 416 -4.59 -29.90 -18.97
CA PRO A 416 -3.36 -30.54 -18.54
C PRO A 416 -3.84 -31.45 -17.41
N SER A 417 -3.81 -32.75 -17.69
CA SER A 417 -3.88 -33.75 -16.64
C SER A 417 -2.84 -33.27 -15.66
N THR A 418 -3.28 -32.71 -14.56
CA THR A 418 -2.43 -32.55 -13.38
C THR A 418 -1.72 -33.88 -13.28
N PRO A 419 -0.38 -33.96 -13.39
CA PRO A 419 0.31 -35.22 -13.11
C PRO A 419 -0.28 -35.65 -11.78
N SER A 420 -0.79 -36.87 -11.69
CA SER A 420 -1.37 -37.39 -10.44
C SER A 420 -0.32 -37.15 -9.39
N GLN A 421 -0.49 -36.08 -8.62
CA GLN A 421 0.49 -35.68 -7.64
C GLN A 421 0.42 -36.80 -6.59
N GLU A 422 1.42 -37.67 -6.62
CA GLU A 422 1.52 -38.72 -5.62
C GLU A 422 1.50 -38.06 -4.25
N TYR A 423 0.60 -38.47 -3.40
CA TYR A 423 0.47 -37.98 -2.04
C TYR A 423 0.37 -39.14 -1.06
N PHE A 424 0.74 -38.89 0.17
CA PHE A 424 0.47 -39.81 1.27
C PHE A 424 -0.39 -39.14 2.34
N ILE A 425 -1.00 -39.92 3.21
CA ILE A 425 -1.86 -39.42 4.28
C ILE A 425 -1.04 -39.22 5.55
N HIS A 426 -1.06 -38.00 6.10
CA HIS A 426 -0.55 -37.70 7.44
C HIS A 426 -1.72 -37.49 8.39
N GLN A 427 -1.68 -38.20 9.54
CA GLN A 427 -2.64 -37.98 10.63
C GLN A 427 -2.09 -36.89 11.57
N VAL A 428 -2.80 -35.76 11.66
CA VAL A 428 -2.40 -34.62 12.48
C VAL A 428 -2.32 -34.98 13.94
N ARG A 429 -1.22 -34.64 14.58
CA ARG A 429 -0.92 -34.88 16.01
C ARG A 429 -1.00 -33.57 16.78
N SER A 430 -1.07 -33.64 18.10
CA SER A 430 -0.99 -32.44 18.95
C SER A 430 0.36 -31.74 18.75
N GLY A 431 0.32 -30.45 18.44
CA GLY A 431 1.51 -29.64 18.16
C GLY A 431 1.92 -29.56 16.68
N ASP A 432 1.22 -30.28 15.77
CA ASP A 432 1.41 -30.10 14.33
C ASP A 432 0.82 -28.76 13.86
N THR A 433 1.50 -28.17 12.89
CA THR A 433 0.99 -27.06 12.09
C THR A 433 1.26 -27.36 10.62
N LEU A 434 0.49 -26.80 9.71
CA LEU A 434 0.73 -27.00 8.27
C LEU A 434 2.14 -26.57 7.88
N TRP A 435 2.67 -25.52 8.49
CA TRP A 435 4.04 -25.07 8.30
C TRP A 435 5.08 -26.15 8.69
N LYS A 436 4.96 -26.72 9.90
CA LYS A 436 5.86 -27.80 10.36
C LYS A 436 5.76 -29.04 9.46
N LEU A 437 4.55 -29.39 9.03
CA LEU A 437 4.35 -30.51 8.12
C LEU A 437 4.97 -30.26 6.75
N ALA A 438 4.83 -29.04 6.22
CA ALA A 438 5.48 -28.66 4.98
C ALA A 438 7.01 -28.64 5.11
N GLU A 439 7.54 -28.10 6.21
CA GLU A 439 8.98 -28.15 6.47
C GLU A 439 9.49 -29.60 6.56
N GLN A 440 8.76 -30.46 7.28
CA GLN A 440 9.12 -31.86 7.49
C GLN A 440 9.06 -32.67 6.19
N TYR A 441 8.02 -32.49 5.39
CA TYR A 441 7.72 -33.37 4.27
C TYR A 441 8.06 -32.77 2.91
N LEU A 442 8.06 -31.44 2.79
CA LEU A 442 8.33 -30.73 1.54
C LEU A 442 9.67 -29.98 1.56
N GLY A 443 10.39 -30.03 2.71
CA GLY A 443 11.70 -29.40 2.89
C GLY A 443 11.69 -27.91 3.18
N ARG A 444 10.52 -27.24 3.09
CA ARG A 444 10.35 -25.83 3.41
C ARG A 444 8.96 -25.58 3.99
N GLY A 445 8.88 -24.89 5.13
CA GLY A 445 7.62 -24.56 5.80
C GLY A 445 6.70 -23.69 4.93
N SER A 446 7.27 -22.78 4.11
CA SER A 446 6.54 -21.91 3.18
C SER A 446 5.69 -22.68 2.14
N ARG A 447 5.99 -23.96 1.89
CA ARG A 447 5.20 -24.83 1.01
C ARG A 447 3.90 -25.35 1.64
N TYR A 448 3.53 -24.95 2.85
CA TYR A 448 2.30 -25.39 3.52
C TYR A 448 1.03 -25.17 2.71
N ARG A 449 1.02 -24.13 1.85
CA ARG A 449 -0.08 -23.86 0.92
C ARG A 449 -0.29 -24.97 -0.12
N GLU A 450 0.75 -25.74 -0.44
CA GLU A 450 0.61 -26.93 -1.30
C GLU A 450 -0.21 -28.02 -0.60
N ILE A 451 0.03 -28.17 0.71
CA ILE A 451 -0.78 -29.07 1.55
C ILE A 451 -2.22 -28.56 1.62
N MET A 452 -2.43 -27.26 1.83
CA MET A 452 -3.76 -26.67 1.86
C MET A 452 -4.52 -26.92 0.54
N ARG A 453 -3.89 -26.63 -0.60
CA ARG A 453 -4.51 -26.82 -1.94
C ARG A 453 -4.86 -28.29 -2.19
N LEU A 454 -3.97 -29.22 -1.83
CA LEU A 454 -4.20 -30.65 -2.02
C LEU A 454 -5.34 -31.19 -1.14
N ASN A 455 -5.70 -30.47 -0.08
CA ASN A 455 -6.75 -30.84 0.88
C ASN A 455 -7.98 -29.93 0.81
N ASP A 456 -8.10 -29.07 -0.20
CA ASP A 456 -9.20 -28.14 -0.41
C ASP A 456 -9.48 -27.25 0.83
N MET A 457 -8.41 -26.88 1.55
CA MET A 457 -8.50 -26.12 2.79
C MET A 457 -8.56 -24.62 2.51
N THR A 458 -9.51 -23.93 3.14
CA THR A 458 -9.68 -22.46 3.09
C THR A 458 -9.02 -21.76 4.30
N SER A 459 -8.55 -22.51 5.29
CA SER A 459 -7.87 -22.04 6.50
C SER A 459 -6.69 -22.95 6.82
N ASP A 460 -5.63 -22.40 7.39
CA ASP A 460 -4.43 -23.10 7.85
C ASP A 460 -4.62 -23.86 9.19
N ARG A 461 -5.81 -23.76 9.80
CA ARG A 461 -6.10 -24.43 11.06
C ARG A 461 -6.28 -25.92 10.87
N ILE A 462 -5.47 -26.70 11.59
CA ILE A 462 -5.56 -28.15 11.67
C ILE A 462 -5.75 -28.61 13.11
N TYR A 463 -6.42 -29.73 13.29
CA TYR A 463 -6.72 -30.28 14.61
C TYR A 463 -6.21 -31.72 14.73
N PRO A 464 -5.77 -32.15 15.91
CA PRO A 464 -5.36 -33.54 16.13
C PRO A 464 -6.43 -34.52 15.67
N GLY A 465 -6.01 -35.54 14.90
CA GLY A 465 -6.90 -36.52 14.30
C GLY A 465 -7.31 -36.24 12.85
N MET A 466 -7.13 -35.05 12.34
CA MET A 466 -7.35 -34.76 10.90
C MET A 466 -6.42 -35.59 10.04
N GLN A 467 -6.91 -36.04 8.87
CA GLN A 467 -6.10 -36.67 7.84
C GLN A 467 -5.79 -35.68 6.74
N LEU A 468 -4.52 -35.44 6.48
CA LEU A 468 -4.03 -34.54 5.45
C LEU A 468 -3.30 -35.27 4.34
N LYS A 469 -3.63 -34.97 3.10
CA LYS A 469 -2.84 -35.37 1.92
C LYS A 469 -1.59 -34.53 1.88
N ILE A 470 -0.43 -35.13 1.89
CA ILE A 470 0.86 -34.44 1.77
C ILE A 470 1.47 -34.78 0.42
N PRO A 471 1.86 -33.79 -0.42
CA PRO A 471 2.47 -34.05 -1.72
C PRO A 471 3.76 -34.89 -1.61
N GLY A 472 3.93 -35.89 -2.48
CA GLY A 472 5.10 -36.75 -2.56
C GLY A 472 4.83 -38.19 -2.13
N THR A 473 5.84 -39.05 -2.26
CA THR A 473 5.77 -40.46 -1.85
C THR A 473 6.31 -40.66 -0.42
N GLN A 474 5.71 -41.55 0.34
CA GLN A 474 6.09 -41.82 1.73
C GLN A 474 7.55 -42.34 1.91
N GLY A 475 8.24 -42.62 0.80
CA GLY A 475 9.62 -43.12 0.78
C GLY A 475 10.70 -42.04 0.54
N SER A 476 10.33 -40.76 0.29
CA SER A 476 11.31 -39.68 0.10
C SER A 476 11.72 -38.98 1.39
N MET A 477 11.34 -39.54 2.53
CA MET A 477 11.77 -39.06 3.84
C MET A 477 13.25 -39.30 4.06
N GLN A 478 14.10 -38.29 3.94
CA GLN A 478 15.31 -38.27 4.74
C GLN A 478 14.90 -37.87 6.17
N PRO A 479 15.20 -38.68 7.19
CA PRO A 479 15.00 -38.23 8.56
C PRO A 479 15.86 -36.97 8.77
N LYS A 480 15.24 -35.89 9.24
CA LYS A 480 15.95 -34.70 9.70
C LYS A 480 17.06 -35.20 10.65
N PRO A 481 18.33 -34.81 10.44
CA PRO A 481 19.36 -35.14 11.41
C PRO A 481 18.92 -34.63 12.79
N GLU A 482 19.08 -35.40 13.81
CA GLU A 482 18.82 -35.01 15.20
C GLU A 482 19.66 -33.74 15.46
N VAL A 483 18.99 -32.59 15.57
CA VAL A 483 19.70 -31.31 15.74
C VAL A 483 20.33 -31.31 17.11
N SER A 484 21.66 -31.37 17.15
CA SER A 484 22.38 -31.19 18.40
C SER A 484 22.31 -29.72 18.83
N TYR A 485 21.97 -29.50 20.08
CA TYR A 485 21.85 -28.17 20.66
C TYR A 485 23.00 -27.90 21.62
N ARG A 486 23.43 -26.64 21.69
CA ARG A 486 24.26 -26.16 22.80
C ARG A 486 23.45 -25.19 23.64
N GLU A 487 23.69 -25.12 24.93
CA GLU A 487 23.08 -24.13 25.81
C GLU A 487 23.88 -22.83 25.78
N TYR A 488 23.14 -21.72 25.80
CA TYR A 488 23.70 -20.38 25.89
C TYR A 488 22.95 -19.55 26.93
N THR A 489 23.67 -18.98 27.89
CA THR A 489 23.08 -18.07 28.87
C THR A 489 23.16 -16.64 28.36
N VAL A 490 22.01 -15.99 28.21
CA VAL A 490 21.87 -14.62 27.73
C VAL A 490 22.62 -13.65 28.67
N LYS A 491 23.43 -12.78 28.09
CA LYS A 491 24.18 -11.74 28.77
C LYS A 491 23.52 -10.38 28.59
N ARG A 492 23.87 -9.41 29.43
CA ARG A 492 23.38 -8.02 29.30
C ARG A 492 23.80 -7.41 27.96
N GLY A 493 22.85 -6.93 27.18
CA GLY A 493 23.06 -6.35 25.86
C GLY A 493 23.01 -7.35 24.70
N ASP A 494 22.72 -8.63 24.99
CA ASP A 494 22.42 -9.60 23.94
C ASP A 494 21.05 -9.36 23.32
N THR A 495 20.97 -9.70 22.05
CA THR A 495 19.71 -9.87 21.33
C THR A 495 19.75 -11.22 20.60
N LEU A 496 18.61 -11.81 20.34
CA LEU A 496 18.56 -13.08 19.58
C LEU A 496 19.28 -12.96 18.24
N TRP A 497 19.19 -11.79 17.58
CA TRP A 497 19.91 -11.53 16.34
C TRP A 497 21.43 -11.56 16.49
N LYS A 498 21.98 -10.93 17.55
CA LYS A 498 23.43 -10.97 17.82
C LYS A 498 23.91 -12.39 18.14
N ILE A 499 23.11 -13.13 18.93
CA ILE A 499 23.39 -14.51 19.29
C ILE A 499 23.37 -15.38 18.03
N ALA A 500 22.36 -15.27 17.19
CA ALA A 500 22.27 -16.00 15.93
C ALA A 500 23.43 -15.67 14.99
N ARG A 501 23.77 -14.38 14.83
CA ARG A 501 24.92 -13.97 14.01
C ARG A 501 26.23 -14.56 14.49
N THR A 502 26.44 -14.57 15.81
CA THR A 502 27.69 -15.05 16.41
C THR A 502 27.81 -16.58 16.35
N TYR A 503 26.71 -17.27 16.59
CA TYR A 503 26.72 -18.71 16.82
C TYR A 503 26.16 -19.56 15.67
N LEU A 504 25.33 -18.96 14.80
CA LEU A 504 24.73 -19.62 13.65
C LEU A 504 25.24 -19.03 12.31
N GLY A 505 26.11 -18.01 12.36
CA GLY A 505 26.71 -17.38 11.18
C GLY A 505 25.83 -16.33 10.50
N SER A 506 24.55 -16.23 10.85
CA SER A 506 23.62 -15.24 10.31
C SER A 506 22.66 -14.75 11.38
N GLY A 507 22.50 -13.43 11.49
CA GLY A 507 21.56 -12.83 12.43
C GLY A 507 20.10 -13.20 12.12
N ASN A 508 19.76 -13.41 10.87
CA ASN A 508 18.41 -13.79 10.43
C ASN A 508 17.97 -15.18 10.92
N ARG A 509 18.92 -16.01 11.33
CA ARG A 509 18.64 -17.31 11.95
C ARG A 509 18.18 -17.22 13.42
N TYR A 510 17.91 -16.03 13.94
CA TYR A 510 17.39 -15.85 15.30
C TYR A 510 16.02 -16.52 15.49
N THR A 511 15.23 -16.62 14.43
CA THR A 511 13.95 -17.32 14.43
C THR A 511 14.11 -18.80 14.78
N GLU A 512 15.20 -19.45 14.33
CA GLU A 512 15.52 -20.83 14.70
C GLU A 512 15.75 -20.95 16.23
N ILE A 513 16.38 -19.94 16.83
CA ILE A 513 16.55 -19.89 18.29
C ILE A 513 15.20 -19.73 18.99
N MET A 514 14.32 -18.86 18.45
CA MET A 514 12.98 -18.68 19.00
C MET A 514 12.18 -19.96 18.96
N GLU A 515 12.12 -20.64 17.81
CA GLU A 515 11.37 -21.87 17.61
C GLU A 515 11.84 -23.00 18.55
N ILE A 516 13.15 -23.21 18.62
CA ILE A 516 13.75 -24.26 19.46
C ILE A 516 13.47 -24.04 20.93
N ASN A 517 13.33 -22.78 21.35
CA ASN A 517 13.08 -22.39 22.73
C ASN A 517 11.62 -22.09 23.04
N GLY A 518 10.72 -22.19 22.07
CA GLY A 518 9.29 -21.89 22.24
C GLY A 518 9.03 -20.44 22.64
N LEU A 519 9.85 -19.48 22.14
CA LEU A 519 9.72 -18.07 22.48
C LEU A 519 8.60 -17.43 21.65
N ALA A 520 7.68 -16.77 22.34
CA ALA A 520 6.57 -16.04 21.71
C ALA A 520 6.98 -14.62 21.24
N SER A 521 8.16 -14.13 21.62
CA SER A 521 8.72 -12.84 21.20
C SER A 521 10.24 -12.91 21.16
N ASP A 522 10.88 -11.98 20.48
CA ASP A 522 12.34 -11.82 20.40
C ASP A 522 12.97 -11.17 21.64
N ILE A 523 12.15 -10.83 22.64
CA ILE A 523 12.62 -10.26 23.90
C ILE A 523 13.23 -11.36 24.77
N ILE A 524 14.52 -11.20 25.10
CA ILE A 524 15.26 -12.10 25.98
C ILE A 524 15.84 -11.32 27.17
N HIS A 525 16.03 -12.00 28.28
CA HIS A 525 16.51 -11.39 29.50
C HIS A 525 17.87 -11.96 29.94
N PRO A 526 18.77 -11.13 30.50
CA PRO A 526 20.03 -11.62 31.06
C PRO A 526 19.78 -12.75 32.07
N GLY A 527 20.54 -13.85 31.94
CA GLY A 527 20.37 -15.07 32.74
C GLY A 527 19.44 -16.11 32.16
N GLN A 528 18.66 -15.79 31.12
CA GLN A 528 17.84 -16.76 30.40
C GLN A 528 18.73 -17.77 29.67
N VAL A 529 18.40 -19.05 29.76
CA VAL A 529 19.13 -20.12 29.04
C VAL A 529 18.40 -20.45 27.75
N LEU A 530 19.12 -20.37 26.65
CA LEU A 530 18.63 -20.67 25.29
C LEU A 530 19.34 -21.89 24.73
N LYS A 531 18.59 -22.73 24.04
CA LYS A 531 19.12 -23.79 23.17
C LYS A 531 19.46 -23.18 21.82
N LEU A 532 20.70 -23.35 21.37
CA LEU A 532 21.15 -22.91 20.06
C LEU A 532 21.42 -24.15 19.19
N PRO A 533 20.97 -24.19 17.91
CA PRO A 533 21.34 -25.27 16.99
C PRO A 533 22.86 -25.24 16.75
N GLN A 534 23.45 -26.43 16.60
CA GLN A 534 24.87 -26.59 16.28
C GLN A 534 25.11 -26.65 14.78
#